data_71ff8faed8c196dd855534d01368a047
#
_entry.id   71ff8faed8c196dd855534d01368a047
#
_cell.length_a   1.000
_cell.length_b   1.000
_cell.length_c   1.000
_cell.angle_alpha   90.00
_cell.angle_beta   90.00
_cell.angle_gamma   90.00
#
_symmetry.space_group_name_H-M   'P 1'
#
loop_
_entity.id
_entity.type
_entity.pdbx_description
1 polymer ?
#
loop_
_entity_poly.entity_id
_entity_poly.type
_entity_poly.pdbx_seq_one_letter_code
_entity_poly.pdbx_strand_id
1 'polypeptide(L)'
;MVSYADTGMWCVYFGCDEHDTDRCLHLVRRELNQFMLHQVSDNQLNAAKKQIKGQIGVACDNREQFALDFGKSFLHYGWEKDVTSLYEHIEAVTPAQMQQVAQEIFDEKALTTLIYC
;
A
#
# COMPACT_ATOMS: atom_id res chain seq x y z
N MET A 1 -4.96 -0.94 -1.35
CA MET A 1 -5.16 -1.36 0.06
C MET A 1 -6.49 -0.83 0.53
N VAL A 2 -7.29 -1.66 1.18
CA VAL A 2 -8.58 -1.29 1.76
C VAL A 2 -8.48 -1.48 3.27
N SER A 3 -8.91 -0.49 4.04
CA SER A 3 -8.88 -0.50 5.50
C SER A 3 -10.31 -0.43 6.03
N TYR A 4 -10.63 -1.31 6.95
CA TYR A 4 -11.89 -1.36 7.70
C TYR A 4 -11.61 -1.06 9.18
N ALA A 5 -12.64 -0.98 10.01
CA ALA A 5 -12.48 -0.64 11.42
C ALA A 5 -11.69 -1.70 12.21
N ASP A 6 -11.85 -2.96 11.86
CA ASP A 6 -11.34 -4.13 12.56
C ASP A 6 -10.42 -5.01 11.72
N THR A 7 -10.26 -4.70 10.43
CA THR A 7 -9.46 -5.49 9.50
C THR A 7 -8.94 -4.66 8.33
N GLY A 8 -8.09 -5.25 7.51
CA GLY A 8 -7.61 -4.64 6.28
C GLY A 8 -7.32 -5.68 5.22
N MET A 9 -7.36 -5.24 3.97
CA MET A 9 -7.03 -6.08 2.83
C MET A 9 -6.02 -5.37 1.92
N TRP A 10 -4.98 -6.08 1.57
CA TRP A 10 -4.07 -5.69 0.51
C TRP A 10 -4.35 -6.54 -0.74
N CYS A 11 -4.33 -5.93 -1.91
CA CYS A 11 -4.69 -6.60 -3.14
C CYS A 11 -3.82 -6.09 -4.29
N VAL A 12 -3.36 -7.02 -5.15
CA VAL A 12 -2.86 -6.72 -6.50
C VAL A 12 -3.94 -7.16 -7.48
N TYR A 13 -4.34 -6.24 -8.35
CA TYR A 13 -5.26 -6.50 -9.43
C TYR A 13 -4.59 -6.20 -10.78
N PHE A 14 -4.71 -7.12 -11.72
CA PHE A 14 -4.21 -6.93 -13.07
C PHE A 14 -5.06 -7.68 -14.09
N GLY A 15 -5.01 -7.24 -15.35
CA GLY A 15 -5.58 -7.94 -16.48
C GLY A 15 -4.49 -8.42 -17.43
N CYS A 16 -4.66 -9.60 -17.98
CA CYS A 16 -3.77 -10.18 -18.99
C CYS A 16 -4.56 -11.14 -19.89
N ASP A 17 -3.94 -11.57 -20.98
CA ASP A 17 -4.51 -12.64 -21.80
C ASP A 17 -4.47 -13.97 -21.05
N GLU A 18 -5.45 -14.84 -21.31
CA GLU A 18 -5.61 -16.13 -20.59
C GLU A 18 -4.33 -16.96 -20.57
N HIS A 19 -3.61 -17.02 -21.70
CA HIS A 19 -2.37 -17.80 -21.84
C HIS A 19 -1.17 -17.22 -21.06
N ASP A 20 -1.23 -15.95 -20.64
CA ASP A 20 -0.18 -15.29 -19.85
C ASP A 20 -0.45 -15.26 -18.34
N THR A 21 -1.59 -15.79 -17.89
CA THR A 21 -2.03 -15.70 -16.49
C THR A 21 -0.99 -16.27 -15.52
N ASP A 22 -0.49 -17.47 -15.77
CA ASP A 22 0.51 -18.10 -14.89
C ASP A 22 1.82 -17.33 -14.87
N ARG A 23 2.23 -16.81 -16.01
CA ARG A 23 3.43 -15.97 -16.13
C ARG A 23 3.28 -14.68 -15.32
N CYS A 24 2.16 -14.02 -15.42
CA CYS A 24 1.87 -12.79 -14.66
C CYS A 24 1.83 -13.05 -13.15
N LEU A 25 1.17 -14.13 -12.71
CA LEU A 25 1.15 -14.54 -11.31
C LEU A 25 2.56 -14.82 -10.79
N HIS A 26 3.38 -15.52 -11.58
CA HIS A 26 4.77 -15.79 -11.21
C HIS A 26 5.59 -14.49 -11.08
N LEU A 27 5.42 -13.55 -12.00
CA LEU A 27 6.08 -12.24 -11.93
C LEU A 27 5.67 -11.46 -10.67
N VAL A 28 4.37 -11.38 -10.36
CA VAL A 28 3.88 -10.73 -9.13
C VAL A 28 4.51 -11.37 -7.89
N ARG A 29 4.46 -12.70 -7.77
CA ARG A 29 5.05 -13.43 -6.62
C ARG A 29 6.54 -13.18 -6.51
N ARG A 30 7.26 -13.17 -7.62
CA ARG A 30 8.69 -12.88 -7.64
C ARG A 30 8.97 -11.48 -7.08
N GLU A 31 8.22 -10.47 -7.50
CA GLU A 31 8.39 -9.10 -6.99
C GLU A 31 8.06 -9.00 -5.49
N LEU A 32 7.00 -9.65 -5.02
CA LEU A 32 6.68 -9.69 -3.59
C LEU A 32 7.80 -10.36 -2.78
N ASN A 33 8.34 -11.47 -3.28
CA ASN A 33 9.46 -12.17 -2.64
C ASN A 33 10.73 -11.30 -2.57
N GLN A 34 10.98 -10.44 -3.57
CA GLN A 34 12.11 -9.51 -3.52
C GLN A 34 11.99 -8.55 -2.33
N PHE A 35 10.80 -8.01 -2.06
CA PHE A 35 10.57 -7.13 -0.90
C PHE A 35 10.71 -7.85 0.45
N MET A 36 10.39 -9.14 0.52
CA MET A 36 10.60 -9.94 1.73
C MET A 36 12.07 -10.28 1.98
N LEU A 37 12.82 -10.55 0.93
CA LEU A 37 14.20 -11.04 1.01
C LEU A 37 15.23 -9.90 1.08
N HIS A 38 14.94 -8.78 0.44
CA HIS A 38 15.88 -7.67 0.30
C HIS A 38 15.27 -6.34 0.71
N GLN A 39 16.05 -5.54 1.41
CA GLN A 39 15.65 -4.17 1.69
C GLN A 39 15.70 -3.33 0.41
N VAL A 40 14.73 -2.43 0.28
CA VAL A 40 14.78 -1.40 -0.77
C VAL A 40 15.94 -0.45 -0.50
N SER A 41 16.54 0.08 -1.56
CA SER A 41 17.57 1.10 -1.40
C SER A 41 16.97 2.42 -0.90
N ASP A 42 17.79 3.23 -0.22
CA ASP A 42 17.36 4.57 0.24
C ASP A 42 16.83 5.45 -0.90
N ASN A 43 17.43 5.33 -2.09
CA ASN A 43 16.98 6.08 -3.27
C ASN A 43 15.57 5.66 -3.71
N GLN A 44 15.28 4.36 -3.73
CA GLN A 44 13.95 3.83 -4.07
C GLN A 44 12.92 4.24 -3.01
N LEU A 45 13.28 4.12 -1.72
CA LEU A 45 12.40 4.54 -0.63
C LEU A 45 12.10 6.04 -0.70
N ASN A 46 13.11 6.88 -0.91
CA ASN A 46 12.92 8.31 -1.04
C ASN A 46 12.06 8.71 -2.25
N ALA A 47 12.20 8.00 -3.37
CA ALA A 47 11.33 8.21 -4.53
C ALA A 47 9.88 7.85 -4.22
N ALA A 48 9.64 6.71 -3.55
CA ALA A 48 8.31 6.29 -3.12
C ALA A 48 7.67 7.28 -2.12
N LYS A 49 8.44 7.78 -1.14
CA LYS A 49 7.98 8.80 -0.20
C LYS A 49 7.54 10.08 -0.91
N LYS A 50 8.34 10.56 -1.88
CA LYS A 50 7.98 11.74 -2.68
C LYS A 50 6.70 11.51 -3.47
N GLN A 51 6.56 10.34 -4.09
CA GLN A 51 5.36 9.98 -4.85
C GLN A 51 4.11 9.96 -3.96
N ILE A 52 4.16 9.30 -2.80
CA ILE A 52 3.04 9.23 -1.87
C ILE A 52 2.65 10.62 -1.36
N LYS A 53 3.61 11.46 -0.97
CA LYS A 53 3.34 12.84 -0.54
C LYS A 53 2.69 13.66 -1.64
N GLY A 54 3.14 13.50 -2.89
CA GLY A 54 2.50 14.14 -4.04
C GLY A 54 1.05 13.68 -4.24
N GLN A 55 0.78 12.38 -4.14
CA GLN A 55 -0.57 11.84 -4.24
C GLN A 55 -1.50 12.35 -3.12
N ILE A 56 -1.00 12.44 -1.88
CA ILE A 56 -1.75 13.00 -0.76
C ILE A 56 -2.08 14.48 -1.03
N GLY A 57 -1.10 15.27 -1.51
CA GLY A 57 -1.34 16.66 -1.88
C GLY A 57 -2.46 16.82 -2.91
N VAL A 58 -2.41 16.04 -3.99
CA VAL A 58 -3.46 16.05 -5.02
C VAL A 58 -4.82 15.60 -4.46
N ALA A 59 -4.83 14.57 -3.59
CA ALA A 59 -6.07 14.10 -2.97
C ALA A 59 -6.70 15.15 -2.03
N CYS A 60 -5.89 15.95 -1.35
CA CYS A 60 -6.38 17.05 -0.51
C CYS A 60 -7.05 18.18 -1.30
N ASP A 61 -6.72 18.34 -2.59
CA ASP A 61 -7.37 19.33 -3.47
C ASP A 61 -8.80 18.92 -3.84
N ASN A 62 -9.14 17.63 -3.78
CA ASN A 62 -10.50 17.15 -3.94
C ASN A 62 -11.28 17.28 -2.62
N ARG A 63 -11.95 18.42 -2.45
CA ARG A 63 -12.63 18.79 -1.19
C ARG A 63 -13.75 17.83 -0.80
N GLU A 64 -14.46 17.27 -1.77
CA GLU A 64 -15.55 16.31 -1.52
C GLU A 64 -15.00 15.01 -0.94
N GLN A 65 -14.00 14.43 -1.59
CA GLN A 65 -13.35 13.20 -1.11
C GLN A 65 -12.66 13.43 0.23
N PHE A 66 -12.00 14.59 0.40
CA PHE A 66 -11.37 14.96 1.66
C PHE A 66 -12.36 15.02 2.81
N ALA A 67 -13.55 15.61 2.60
CA ALA A 67 -14.60 15.71 3.63
C ALA A 67 -15.13 14.31 4.03
N LEU A 68 -15.31 13.41 3.07
CA LEU A 68 -15.74 12.03 3.32
C LEU A 68 -14.68 11.25 4.10
N ASP A 69 -13.42 11.36 3.71
CA ASP A 69 -12.30 10.66 4.37
C ASP A 69 -12.06 11.22 5.79
N PHE A 70 -12.21 12.52 5.98
CA PHE A 70 -12.18 13.16 7.29
C PHE A 70 -13.30 12.62 8.19
N GLY A 71 -14.55 12.64 7.71
CA GLY A 71 -15.71 12.15 8.48
C GLY A 71 -15.55 10.68 8.85
N LYS A 72 -15.08 9.84 7.92
CA LYS A 72 -14.79 8.43 8.17
C LYS A 72 -13.68 8.24 9.23
N SER A 73 -12.60 8.99 9.12
CA SER A 73 -11.50 8.92 10.09
C SER A 73 -11.91 9.39 11.47
N PHE A 74 -12.69 10.45 11.56
CA PHE A 74 -13.23 10.97 12.83
C PHE A 74 -14.18 9.98 13.50
N LEU A 75 -15.07 9.33 12.75
CA LEU A 75 -15.98 8.31 13.27
C LEU A 75 -15.26 7.07 13.80
N HIS A 76 -14.19 6.64 13.13
CA HIS A 76 -13.48 5.42 13.51
C HIS A 76 -12.44 5.64 14.61
N TYR A 77 -11.76 6.76 14.61
CA TYR A 77 -10.61 7.00 15.48
C TYR A 77 -10.83 8.11 16.49
N GLY A 78 -11.91 8.90 16.36
CA GLY A 78 -12.22 9.99 17.27
C GLY A 78 -11.26 11.18 17.21
N TRP A 79 -10.42 11.27 16.19
CA TRP A 79 -9.44 12.35 16.04
C TRP A 79 -9.24 12.75 14.58
N GLU A 80 -8.78 13.99 14.41
CA GLU A 80 -8.47 14.56 13.10
C GLU A 80 -7.10 14.06 12.63
N LYS A 81 -7.04 13.50 11.39
CA LYS A 81 -5.77 13.20 10.73
C LYS A 81 -5.15 14.49 10.23
N ASP A 82 -4.15 14.99 10.94
CA ASP A 82 -3.33 16.09 10.45
C ASP A 82 -2.40 15.60 9.34
N VAL A 83 -2.47 16.28 8.18
CA VAL A 83 -1.63 15.98 7.00
C VAL A 83 -0.14 16.15 7.31
N THR A 84 0.21 17.11 8.16
CA THR A 84 1.60 17.35 8.58
C THR A 84 2.15 16.15 9.33
N SER A 85 1.42 15.67 10.33
CA SER A 85 1.76 14.45 11.08
C SER A 85 1.87 13.23 10.16
N LEU A 86 1.00 13.11 9.15
CA LEU A 86 1.07 12.03 8.16
C LEU A 86 2.39 12.10 7.36
N TYR A 87 2.80 13.29 6.95
CA TYR A 87 4.08 13.47 6.24
C TYR A 87 5.28 13.12 7.11
N GLU A 88 5.26 13.47 8.38
CA GLU A 88 6.32 13.10 9.34
C GLU A 88 6.42 11.58 9.49
N HIS A 89 5.29 10.89 9.62
CA HIS A 89 5.27 9.43 9.68
C HIS A 89 5.80 8.78 8.40
N ILE A 90 5.46 9.31 7.22
CA ILE A 90 6.00 8.83 5.95
C ILE A 90 7.52 9.02 5.89
N GLU A 91 8.02 10.18 6.33
CA GLU A 91 9.46 10.42 6.36
C GLU A 91 10.22 9.52 7.35
N ALA A 92 9.60 9.16 8.45
CA ALA A 92 10.20 8.28 9.45
C ALA A 92 10.32 6.80 9.02
N VAL A 93 9.62 6.38 7.95
CA VAL A 93 9.69 5.00 7.46
C VAL A 93 11.10 4.65 6.99
N THR A 94 11.58 3.49 7.41
CA THR A 94 12.91 2.95 7.05
C THR A 94 12.80 1.74 6.12
N PRO A 95 13.87 1.39 5.36
CA PRO A 95 13.89 0.18 4.54
C PRO A 95 13.66 -1.10 5.34
N ALA A 96 14.18 -1.16 6.58
CA ALA A 96 13.99 -2.31 7.47
C ALA A 96 12.53 -2.51 7.88
N GLN A 97 11.81 -1.42 8.20
CA GLN A 97 10.39 -1.47 8.51
C GLN A 97 9.56 -1.92 7.31
N MET A 98 9.89 -1.44 6.09
CA MET A 98 9.23 -1.91 4.88
C MET A 98 9.41 -3.42 4.67
N GLN A 99 10.62 -3.93 4.86
CA GLN A 99 10.90 -5.36 4.73
C GLN A 99 10.15 -6.17 5.78
N GLN A 100 10.11 -5.71 7.03
CA GLN A 100 9.34 -6.37 8.09
C GLN A 100 7.87 -6.49 7.73
N VAL A 101 7.23 -5.41 7.30
CA VAL A 101 5.82 -5.41 6.87
C VAL A 101 5.62 -6.32 5.65
N ALA A 102 6.55 -6.32 4.70
CA ALA A 102 6.48 -7.21 3.55
C ALA A 102 6.50 -8.69 3.97
N GLN A 103 7.34 -9.07 4.93
CA GLN A 103 7.41 -10.43 5.47
C GLN A 103 6.13 -10.85 6.19
N GLU A 104 5.42 -9.92 6.83
CA GLU A 104 4.15 -10.19 7.51
C GLU A 104 2.98 -10.34 6.52
N ILE A 105 2.94 -9.49 5.46
CA ILE A 105 1.77 -9.38 4.58
C ILE A 105 1.88 -10.29 3.35
N PHE A 106 3.09 -10.53 2.82
CA PHE A 106 3.29 -11.24 1.55
C PHE A 106 3.56 -12.75 1.70
N ASP A 107 3.39 -13.30 2.91
CA ASP A 107 3.49 -14.76 3.10
C ASP A 107 2.53 -15.48 2.15
N GLU A 108 3.05 -16.40 1.35
CA GLU A 108 2.26 -17.18 0.38
C GLU A 108 1.09 -17.94 1.03
N LYS A 109 1.22 -18.31 2.28
CA LYS A 109 0.16 -19.01 3.03
C LYS A 109 -1.03 -18.10 3.36
N ALA A 110 -0.81 -16.79 3.38
CA ALA A 110 -1.84 -15.79 3.62
C ALA A 110 -2.44 -15.21 2.32
N LEU A 111 -1.87 -15.56 1.14
CA LEU A 111 -2.33 -15.05 -0.14
C LEU A 111 -3.44 -15.93 -0.73
N THR A 112 -4.51 -15.28 -1.17
CA THR A 112 -5.57 -15.90 -1.97
C THR A 112 -5.51 -15.38 -3.40
N THR A 113 -5.54 -16.28 -4.39
CA THR A 113 -5.56 -15.93 -5.80
C THR A 113 -6.94 -16.18 -6.37
N LEU A 114 -7.53 -15.16 -7.02
CA LEU A 114 -8.79 -15.24 -7.74
C LEU A 114 -8.52 -14.99 -9.22
N ILE A 115 -8.98 -15.89 -10.08
CA ILE A 115 -8.87 -15.78 -11.54
C ILE A 115 -10.28 -15.75 -12.10
N TYR A 116 -10.57 -14.74 -12.90
CA TYR A 116 -11.82 -14.61 -13.65
C TYR A 116 -11.51 -14.80 -15.14
N CYS A 117 -12.18 -15.76 -15.73
CA CYS A 117 -12.09 -16.07 -17.17
C CYS A 117 -13.38 -15.67 -17.89
#